data_438eb48c7e97f4a4b2d818ce25b40bcb
#
_entry.id   438eb48c7e97f4a4b2d818ce25b40bcb
#
_cell.length_a   1.000
_cell.length_b   1.000
_cell.length_c   1.000
_cell.angle_alpha   90.00
_cell.angle_beta   90.00
_cell.angle_gamma   90.00
#
_symmetry.space_group_name_H-M   'P 1'
#
loop_
_entity.id
_entity.type
_entity.pdbx_description
1 polymer ?
#
loop_
_entity_poly.entity_id
_entity_poly.type
_entity_poly.pdbx_seq_one_letter_code
_entity_poly.pdbx_strand_id
1 'polypeptide(L)'
;RPMGHRAAMERLRGVIRLSSDLGIEALSLYAFSTENWKRPQSEIEALLGLFMEYFLRELEALHANGVCIRILGEKSAFPPRISEAMATAEGRTAANAGLKLNIALNYGSRAEVVRAVNLLVEKGRPVDEADLMAALYTGGLPDLDLVIRTGGEQRLSNFLLLQAAYAELVFAADFFPDFTEARYADCLREYQRRSRRFGDVR
;
A
#
# COMPACT_ATOMS: atom_id res chain seq x y z
N ARG A 1 -9.90 -22.82 -2.39
CA ARG A 1 -9.31 -21.57 -2.93
C ARG A 1 -10.31 -20.40 -3.05
N PRO A 2 -11.55 -20.53 -3.60
CA PRO A 2 -12.48 -19.40 -3.69
C PRO A 2 -12.91 -18.83 -2.34
N MET A 3 -13.05 -19.66 -1.30
CA MET A 3 -13.41 -19.23 0.06
C MET A 3 -12.34 -18.36 0.72
N GLY A 4 -11.05 -18.67 0.53
CA GLY A 4 -9.97 -17.85 1.07
C GLY A 4 -9.90 -16.46 0.43
N HIS A 5 -10.22 -16.33 -0.85
CA HIS A 5 -10.25 -15.04 -1.53
C HIS A 5 -11.41 -14.14 -1.05
N ARG A 6 -12.59 -14.73 -0.83
CA ARG A 6 -13.73 -13.98 -0.28
C ARG A 6 -13.43 -13.48 1.14
N ALA A 7 -12.86 -14.33 2.00
CA ALA A 7 -12.45 -13.95 3.34
C ALA A 7 -11.41 -12.81 3.29
N ALA A 8 -10.38 -12.91 2.44
CA ALA A 8 -9.39 -11.85 2.28
C ALA A 8 -10.00 -10.51 1.86
N MET A 9 -11.01 -10.52 0.95
CA MET A 9 -11.69 -9.30 0.53
C MET A 9 -12.53 -8.68 1.65
N GLU A 10 -13.21 -9.50 2.46
CA GLU A 10 -13.94 -9.02 3.64
C GLU A 10 -12.99 -8.39 4.67
N ARG A 11 -11.83 -9.02 4.93
CA ARG A 11 -10.79 -8.46 5.81
C ARG A 11 -10.26 -7.14 5.29
N LEU A 12 -9.99 -7.06 4.00
CA LEU A 12 -9.52 -5.82 3.36
C LEU A 12 -10.52 -4.67 3.57
N ARG A 13 -11.81 -4.93 3.33
CA ARG A 13 -12.88 -3.96 3.57
C ARG A 13 -12.93 -3.51 5.04
N GLY A 14 -12.83 -4.46 5.98
CA GLY A 14 -12.82 -4.18 7.41
C GLY A 14 -11.63 -3.32 7.83
N VAL A 15 -10.43 -3.63 7.36
CA VAL A 15 -9.21 -2.86 7.63
C VAL A 15 -9.32 -1.44 7.06
N ILE A 16 -9.76 -1.27 5.83
CA ILE A 16 -9.93 0.06 5.19
C ILE A 16 -10.96 0.89 5.98
N ARG A 17 -12.11 0.31 6.30
CA ARG A 17 -13.16 1.01 7.05
C ARG A 17 -12.67 1.42 8.44
N LEU A 18 -12.07 0.50 9.19
CA LEU A 18 -11.54 0.81 10.53
C LEU A 18 -10.44 1.88 10.48
N SER A 19 -9.57 1.84 9.47
CA SER A 19 -8.55 2.89 9.26
C SER A 19 -9.20 4.27 9.05
N SER A 20 -10.23 4.33 8.22
CA SER A 20 -11.00 5.56 7.99
C SER A 20 -11.70 6.06 9.26
N ASP A 21 -12.37 5.16 9.98
CA ASP A 21 -13.12 5.48 11.23
C ASP A 21 -12.19 5.97 12.35
N LEU A 22 -10.96 5.46 12.40
CA LEU A 22 -9.93 5.88 13.36
C LEU A 22 -9.18 7.16 12.96
N GLY A 23 -9.47 7.73 11.79
CA GLY A 23 -8.82 8.93 11.30
C GLY A 23 -7.37 8.71 10.86
N ILE A 24 -6.99 7.49 10.47
CA ILE A 24 -5.68 7.21 9.87
C ILE A 24 -5.59 7.98 8.55
N GLU A 25 -4.53 8.77 8.40
CA GLU A 25 -4.39 9.64 7.23
C GLU A 25 -4.09 8.86 5.96
N ALA A 26 -3.21 7.85 6.04
CA ALA A 26 -2.81 7.04 4.89
C ALA A 26 -2.69 5.56 5.26
N LEU A 27 -3.25 4.69 4.42
CA LEU A 27 -3.12 3.24 4.48
C LEU A 27 -2.51 2.73 3.18
N SER A 28 -1.39 2.04 3.25
CA SER A 28 -0.72 1.44 2.10
C SER A 28 -0.84 -0.08 2.14
N LEU A 29 -1.34 -0.67 1.05
CA LEU A 29 -1.57 -2.10 0.90
C LEU A 29 -0.63 -2.69 -0.14
N TYR A 30 0.08 -3.78 0.18
CA TYR A 30 0.94 -4.49 -0.77
C TYR A 30 0.15 -5.57 -1.50
N ALA A 31 -0.38 -5.25 -2.66
CA ALA A 31 -1.27 -6.14 -3.41
C ALA A 31 -0.53 -7.01 -4.45
N PHE A 32 0.47 -6.45 -5.15
CA PHE A 32 1.24 -7.17 -6.18
C PHE A 32 2.65 -6.60 -6.30
N SER A 33 3.66 -7.43 -5.99
CA SER A 33 5.07 -7.03 -6.08
C SER A 33 5.65 -7.24 -7.48
N THR A 34 6.77 -6.55 -7.79
CA THR A 34 7.55 -6.80 -9.01
C THR A 34 8.03 -8.25 -9.11
N GLU A 35 8.30 -8.91 -7.99
CA GLU A 35 8.72 -10.31 -7.95
C GLU A 35 7.59 -11.28 -8.31
N ASN A 36 6.32 -10.88 -8.18
CA ASN A 36 5.17 -11.73 -8.48
C ASN A 36 5.03 -12.06 -9.98
N TRP A 37 5.65 -11.28 -10.87
CA TRP A 37 5.70 -11.60 -12.31
C TRP A 37 6.43 -12.91 -12.63
N LYS A 38 7.21 -13.43 -11.67
CA LYS A 38 7.89 -14.75 -11.80
C LYS A 38 6.97 -15.94 -11.55
N ARG A 39 5.73 -15.70 -11.10
CA ARG A 39 4.74 -16.75 -10.85
C ARG A 39 4.17 -17.29 -12.16
N PRO A 40 3.57 -18.50 -12.16
CA PRO A 40 2.86 -19.01 -13.33
C PRO A 40 1.81 -18.01 -13.84
N GLN A 41 1.70 -17.86 -15.15
CA GLN A 41 0.80 -16.89 -15.80
C GLN A 41 -0.65 -17.02 -15.32
N SER A 42 -1.14 -18.26 -15.16
CA SER A 42 -2.50 -18.53 -14.66
C SER A 42 -2.74 -18.02 -13.23
N GLU A 43 -1.71 -18.01 -12.38
CA GLU A 43 -1.79 -17.45 -11.03
C GLU A 43 -1.83 -15.93 -11.07
N ILE A 44 -1.01 -15.31 -11.93
CA ILE A 44 -1.00 -13.86 -12.15
C ILE A 44 -2.39 -13.39 -12.64
N GLU A 45 -2.94 -14.04 -13.65
CA GLU A 45 -4.26 -13.71 -14.20
C GLU A 45 -5.36 -13.84 -13.15
N ALA A 46 -5.31 -14.89 -12.32
CA ALA A 46 -6.26 -15.08 -11.23
C ALA A 46 -6.16 -13.97 -10.17
N LEU A 47 -4.95 -13.59 -9.78
CA LEU A 47 -4.72 -12.51 -8.81
C LEU A 47 -5.19 -11.15 -9.35
N LEU A 48 -4.84 -10.82 -10.58
CA LEU A 48 -5.25 -9.57 -11.22
C LEU A 48 -6.77 -9.53 -11.45
N GLY A 49 -7.38 -10.66 -11.83
CA GLY A 49 -8.82 -10.79 -11.98
C GLY A 49 -9.58 -10.51 -10.67
N LEU A 50 -9.11 -11.09 -9.57
CA LEU A 50 -9.67 -10.87 -8.23
C LEU A 50 -9.53 -9.41 -7.79
N PHE A 51 -8.36 -8.82 -8.01
CA PHE A 51 -8.12 -7.42 -7.72
C PHE A 51 -9.10 -6.53 -8.48
N MET A 52 -9.25 -6.77 -9.79
CA MET A 52 -10.16 -6.01 -10.63
C MET A 52 -11.63 -6.15 -10.18
N GLU A 53 -12.08 -7.36 -9.90
CA GLU A 53 -13.45 -7.61 -9.41
C GLU A 53 -13.73 -6.83 -8.12
N TYR A 54 -12.82 -6.93 -7.15
CA TYR A 54 -12.93 -6.20 -5.89
C TYR A 54 -12.97 -4.69 -6.14
N PHE A 55 -12.02 -4.20 -6.92
CA PHE A 55 -11.82 -2.77 -7.13
C PHE A 55 -13.04 -2.11 -7.80
N LEU A 56 -13.56 -2.74 -8.85
CA LEU A 56 -14.76 -2.25 -9.54
C LEU A 56 -15.99 -2.27 -8.64
N ARG A 57 -16.11 -3.28 -7.79
CA ARG A 57 -17.24 -3.41 -6.87
C ARG A 57 -17.19 -2.39 -5.73
N GLU A 58 -16.02 -2.10 -5.20
CA GLU A 58 -15.87 -1.24 -4.01
C GLU A 58 -15.66 0.25 -4.34
N LEU A 59 -15.33 0.58 -5.58
CA LEU A 59 -14.94 1.94 -5.97
C LEU A 59 -15.98 3.00 -5.56
N GLU A 60 -17.26 2.77 -5.85
CA GLU A 60 -18.32 3.75 -5.53
C GLU A 60 -18.52 3.88 -4.01
N ALA A 61 -18.42 2.78 -3.26
CA ALA A 61 -18.50 2.81 -1.80
C ALA A 61 -17.30 3.55 -1.20
N LEU A 62 -16.09 3.30 -1.69
CA LEU A 62 -14.88 4.00 -1.25
C LEU A 62 -14.97 5.50 -1.57
N HIS A 63 -15.42 5.86 -2.77
CA HIS A 63 -15.64 7.26 -3.15
C HIS A 63 -16.68 7.94 -2.26
N ALA A 64 -17.82 7.30 -2.03
CA ALA A 64 -18.88 7.85 -1.17
C ALA A 64 -18.42 8.05 0.29
N ASN A 65 -17.47 7.24 0.77
CA ASN A 65 -16.84 7.39 2.10
C ASN A 65 -15.63 8.36 2.09
N GLY A 66 -15.43 9.12 1.03
CA GLY A 66 -14.38 10.13 0.95
C GLY A 66 -12.96 9.58 0.85
N VAL A 67 -12.78 8.29 0.52
CA VAL A 67 -11.46 7.68 0.35
C VAL A 67 -10.81 8.16 -0.94
N CYS A 68 -9.56 8.62 -0.87
CA CYS A 68 -8.72 8.97 -2.01
C CYS A 68 -7.82 7.79 -2.37
N ILE A 69 -7.99 7.23 -3.56
CA ILE A 69 -7.22 6.08 -4.03
C ILE A 69 -6.00 6.54 -4.80
N ARG A 70 -4.84 5.92 -4.51
CA ARG A 70 -3.59 6.11 -5.24
C ARG A 70 -2.96 4.75 -5.53
N ILE A 71 -2.49 4.56 -6.75
CA ILE A 71 -1.76 3.35 -7.15
C ILE A 71 -0.26 3.63 -7.09
N LEU A 72 0.46 2.84 -6.28
CA LEU A 72 1.91 2.90 -6.19
C LEU A 72 2.50 1.78 -7.06
N GLY A 73 3.41 2.14 -7.97
CA GLY A 73 4.10 1.19 -8.86
C GLY A 73 3.95 1.49 -10.34
N GLU A 74 4.57 0.66 -11.18
CA GLU A 74 4.61 0.87 -12.62
C GLU A 74 3.35 0.30 -13.29
N LYS A 75 2.47 1.20 -13.73
CA LYS A 75 1.13 0.85 -14.27
C LYS A 75 1.19 0.36 -15.71
N SER A 76 2.19 0.77 -16.49
CA SER A 76 2.30 0.42 -17.92
C SER A 76 2.56 -1.06 -18.16
N ALA A 77 3.02 -1.79 -17.15
CA ALA A 77 3.24 -3.23 -17.23
C ALA A 77 1.94 -4.05 -17.27
N PHE A 78 0.80 -3.44 -16.95
CA PHE A 78 -0.50 -4.13 -16.92
C PHE A 78 -1.23 -4.05 -18.27
N PRO A 79 -2.09 -5.03 -18.58
CA PRO A 79 -2.99 -4.94 -19.73
C PRO A 79 -3.83 -3.64 -19.70
N PRO A 80 -4.17 -3.05 -20.87
CA PRO A 80 -4.88 -1.78 -20.97
C PRO A 80 -6.13 -1.68 -20.07
N ARG A 81 -6.96 -2.73 -20.03
CA ARG A 81 -8.15 -2.81 -19.20
C ARG A 81 -7.87 -2.56 -17.70
N ILE A 82 -6.75 -3.07 -17.20
CA ILE A 82 -6.36 -2.91 -15.79
C ILE A 82 -5.82 -1.51 -15.56
N SER A 83 -4.97 -1.01 -16.46
CA SER A 83 -4.41 0.35 -16.36
C SER A 83 -5.50 1.43 -16.44
N GLU A 84 -6.50 1.25 -17.30
CA GLU A 84 -7.65 2.15 -17.42
C GLU A 84 -8.52 2.14 -16.15
N ALA A 85 -8.75 0.98 -15.56
CA ALA A 85 -9.50 0.90 -14.31
C ALA A 85 -8.77 1.57 -13.14
N MET A 86 -7.45 1.41 -13.06
CA MET A 86 -6.62 2.14 -12.09
C MET A 86 -6.74 3.65 -12.28
N ALA A 87 -6.58 4.14 -13.52
CA ALA A 87 -6.70 5.57 -13.83
C ALA A 87 -8.09 6.12 -13.51
N THR A 88 -9.14 5.35 -13.83
CA THR A 88 -10.53 5.71 -13.50
C THR A 88 -10.72 5.85 -11.99
N ALA A 89 -10.20 4.91 -11.21
CA ALA A 89 -10.34 4.95 -9.76
C ALA A 89 -9.59 6.12 -9.12
N GLU A 90 -8.36 6.37 -9.53
CA GLU A 90 -7.59 7.53 -9.08
C GLU A 90 -8.30 8.82 -9.46
N GLY A 91 -8.73 8.99 -10.72
CA GLY A 91 -9.44 10.17 -11.19
C GLY A 91 -10.77 10.39 -10.47
N ARG A 92 -11.56 9.31 -10.27
CA ARG A 92 -12.86 9.38 -9.58
C ARG A 92 -12.74 9.83 -8.13
N THR A 93 -11.64 9.49 -7.45
CA THR A 93 -11.45 9.75 -6.02
C THR A 93 -10.46 10.86 -5.72
N ALA A 94 -9.87 11.49 -6.73
CA ALA A 94 -8.79 12.48 -6.58
C ALA A 94 -9.15 13.68 -5.69
N ALA A 95 -10.41 14.11 -5.71
CA ALA A 95 -10.89 15.24 -4.91
C ALA A 95 -11.30 14.86 -3.47
N ASN A 96 -11.26 13.58 -3.11
CA ASN A 96 -11.62 13.13 -1.77
C ASN A 96 -10.54 13.51 -0.76
N ALA A 97 -10.96 13.95 0.41
CA ALA A 97 -10.07 14.44 1.48
C ALA A 97 -9.95 13.50 2.70
N GLY A 98 -10.59 12.33 2.65
CA GLY A 98 -10.51 11.31 3.71
C GLY A 98 -9.26 10.46 3.63
N LEU A 99 -9.39 9.19 4.03
CA LEU A 99 -8.30 8.21 4.02
C LEU A 99 -7.60 8.15 2.64
N LYS A 100 -6.30 8.33 2.62
CA LYS A 100 -5.45 8.10 1.44
C LYS A 100 -5.14 6.60 1.32
N LEU A 101 -5.88 5.89 0.49
CA LEU A 101 -5.70 4.46 0.27
C LEU A 101 -4.70 4.24 -0.87
N ASN A 102 -3.49 3.85 -0.51
CA ASN A 102 -2.41 3.56 -1.45
C ASN A 102 -2.37 2.06 -1.73
N ILE A 103 -2.43 1.67 -2.98
CA ILE A 103 -2.41 0.26 -3.39
C ILE A 103 -1.14 0.01 -4.20
N ALA A 104 -0.21 -0.74 -3.63
CA ALA A 104 1.04 -1.08 -4.29
C ALA A 104 0.84 -2.24 -5.26
N LEU A 105 0.89 -1.94 -6.55
CA LEU A 105 0.71 -2.85 -7.67
C LEU A 105 1.90 -2.75 -8.61
N ASN A 106 2.48 -3.90 -8.98
CA ASN A 106 3.76 -3.95 -9.68
C ASN A 106 4.79 -3.03 -9.00
N TYR A 107 4.84 -3.15 -7.68
CA TYR A 107 5.64 -2.32 -6.82
C TYR A 107 6.84 -3.09 -6.25
N GLY A 108 7.95 -2.40 -6.12
CA GLY A 108 9.11 -2.82 -5.35
C GLY A 108 9.97 -1.60 -5.03
N SER A 109 10.35 -1.43 -3.76
CA SER A 109 11.05 -0.22 -3.30
C SER A 109 12.35 0.05 -4.06
N ARG A 110 13.11 -1.00 -4.40
CA ARG A 110 14.34 -0.84 -5.20
C ARG A 110 14.05 -0.27 -6.59
N ALA A 111 12.99 -0.75 -7.26
CA ALA A 111 12.59 -0.24 -8.57
C ALA A 111 12.06 1.19 -8.48
N GLU A 112 11.31 1.50 -7.42
CA GLU A 112 10.83 2.85 -7.13
C GLU A 112 12.00 3.85 -6.99
N VAL A 113 13.02 3.49 -6.22
CA VAL A 113 14.21 4.33 -6.04
C VAL A 113 14.92 4.58 -7.37
N VAL A 114 15.15 3.54 -8.17
CA VAL A 114 15.76 3.69 -9.50
C VAL A 114 14.93 4.61 -10.39
N ARG A 115 13.60 4.46 -10.40
CA ARG A 115 12.70 5.36 -11.12
C ARG A 115 12.83 6.81 -10.62
N ALA A 116 12.80 7.03 -9.30
CA ALA A 116 12.93 8.35 -8.71
C ALA A 116 14.25 9.02 -9.08
N VAL A 117 15.36 8.27 -8.99
CA VAL A 117 16.69 8.74 -9.39
C VAL A 117 16.71 9.16 -10.87
N ASN A 118 16.16 8.34 -11.77
CA ASN A 118 16.11 8.67 -13.20
C ASN A 118 15.33 9.97 -13.46
N LEU A 119 14.20 10.17 -12.78
CA LEU A 119 13.44 11.44 -12.87
C LEU A 119 14.24 12.65 -12.36
N LEU A 120 15.06 12.43 -11.34
CA LEU A 120 15.85 13.51 -10.72
C LEU A 120 17.09 13.87 -11.52
N VAL A 121 17.72 12.88 -12.18
CA VAL A 121 18.87 13.11 -13.08
C VAL A 121 18.51 14.06 -14.22
N GLU A 122 17.28 14.00 -14.72
CA GLU A 122 16.80 14.92 -15.77
C GLU A 122 16.77 16.40 -15.33
N LYS A 123 16.79 16.67 -14.03
CA LYS A 123 16.80 18.05 -13.50
C LYS A 123 18.16 18.75 -13.64
N GLY A 124 19.25 18.02 -13.94
CA GLY A 124 20.59 18.58 -14.18
C GLY A 124 21.21 19.36 -13.01
N ARG A 125 20.76 19.11 -11.77
CA ARG A 125 21.31 19.72 -10.54
C ARG A 125 21.55 18.67 -9.45
N PRO A 126 22.36 18.98 -8.44
CA PRO A 126 22.49 18.12 -7.26
C PRO A 126 21.13 17.81 -6.62
N VAL A 127 20.96 16.59 -6.16
CA VAL A 127 19.73 16.05 -5.56
C VAL A 127 19.97 15.86 -4.07
N ASP A 128 19.04 16.32 -3.24
CA ASP A 128 19.03 16.07 -1.80
C ASP A 128 17.98 15.00 -1.41
N GLU A 129 17.92 14.69 -0.11
CA GLU A 129 17.01 13.70 0.43
C GLU A 129 15.54 14.10 0.21
N ALA A 130 15.22 15.40 0.36
CA ALA A 130 13.86 15.90 0.15
C ALA A 130 13.41 15.74 -1.32
N ASP A 131 14.29 16.01 -2.28
CA ASP A 131 14.05 15.76 -3.69
C ASP A 131 13.73 14.26 -3.94
N LEU A 132 14.55 13.37 -3.33
CA LEU A 132 14.35 11.92 -3.48
C LEU A 132 13.00 11.49 -2.92
N MET A 133 12.69 11.86 -1.68
CA MET A 133 11.43 11.50 -1.02
C MET A 133 10.22 12.05 -1.78
N ALA A 134 10.30 13.26 -2.32
CA ALA A 134 9.24 13.85 -3.15
C ALA A 134 9.05 13.12 -4.50
N ALA A 135 10.10 12.51 -5.05
CA ALA A 135 10.05 11.77 -6.32
C ALA A 135 9.53 10.32 -6.17
N LEU A 136 9.45 9.80 -4.94
CA LEU A 136 8.86 8.49 -4.68
C LEU A 136 7.35 8.49 -4.98
N TYR A 137 6.76 7.31 -5.20
CA TYR A 137 5.31 7.17 -5.38
C TYR A 137 4.51 7.69 -4.18
N THR A 138 5.13 7.69 -2.99
CA THR A 138 4.57 8.22 -1.75
C THR A 138 4.79 9.70 -1.55
N GLY A 139 5.37 10.40 -2.51
CA GLY A 139 5.61 11.85 -2.44
C GLY A 139 4.33 12.62 -2.07
N GLY A 140 4.43 13.49 -1.07
CA GLY A 140 3.31 14.26 -0.52
C GLY A 140 2.40 13.48 0.46
N LEU A 141 2.73 12.24 0.81
CA LEU A 141 2.14 11.52 1.93
C LEU A 141 2.92 11.82 3.22
N PRO A 142 2.30 11.65 4.41
CA PRO A 142 3.02 11.68 5.67
C PRO A 142 4.04 10.53 5.75
N ASP A 143 5.00 10.68 6.65
CA ASP A 143 5.97 9.62 6.93
C ASP A 143 5.27 8.34 7.39
N LEU A 144 5.88 7.20 7.05
CA LEU A 144 5.35 5.90 7.42
C LEU A 144 5.62 5.62 8.90
N ASP A 145 4.57 5.55 9.68
CA ASP A 145 4.65 5.31 11.12
C ASP A 145 4.73 3.84 11.50
N LEU A 146 4.00 2.98 10.80
CA LEU A 146 3.81 1.58 11.16
C LEU A 146 3.75 0.69 9.93
N VAL A 147 4.50 -0.41 9.94
CA VAL A 147 4.34 -1.53 9.03
C VAL A 147 3.78 -2.72 9.78
N ILE A 148 2.65 -3.24 9.34
CA ILE A 148 2.09 -4.50 9.83
C ILE A 148 2.28 -5.56 8.76
N ARG A 149 2.99 -6.65 9.09
CA ARG A 149 3.12 -7.81 8.23
C ARG A 149 2.41 -9.02 8.83
N THR A 150 1.45 -9.54 8.10
CA THR A 150 0.71 -10.77 8.43
C THR A 150 1.43 -12.02 7.90
N GLY A 151 1.06 -13.21 8.40
CA GLY A 151 1.59 -14.50 7.93
C GLY A 151 2.85 -14.98 8.63
N GLY A 152 3.23 -14.38 9.77
CA GLY A 152 4.34 -14.83 10.62
C GLY A 152 5.75 -14.57 10.07
N GLU A 153 5.88 -13.98 8.90
CA GLU A 153 7.15 -13.68 8.27
C GLU A 153 7.74 -12.35 8.77
N GLN A 154 9.03 -12.34 9.12
CA GLN A 154 9.71 -11.18 9.71
C GLN A 154 10.66 -10.51 8.72
N ARG A 155 10.12 -10.00 7.61
CA ARG A 155 10.86 -9.27 6.57
C ARG A 155 9.94 -8.32 5.83
N LEU A 156 10.47 -7.27 5.20
CA LEU A 156 9.68 -6.25 4.45
C LEU A 156 9.44 -6.64 2.99
N SER A 157 10.15 -7.61 2.45
CA SER A 157 9.99 -8.11 1.07
C SER A 157 9.94 -7.00 0.02
N ASN A 158 10.88 -6.05 0.10
CA ASN A 158 11.01 -4.93 -0.82
C ASN A 158 9.81 -3.95 -0.81
N PHE A 159 9.06 -3.89 0.31
CA PHE A 159 7.94 -2.99 0.50
C PHE A 159 8.34 -1.72 1.25
N LEU A 160 8.20 -0.56 0.63
CA LEU A 160 8.36 0.78 1.20
C LEU A 160 9.63 0.94 2.06
N LEU A 161 10.80 0.44 1.58
CA LEU A 161 12.01 0.33 2.39
C LEU A 161 12.54 1.69 2.87
N LEU A 162 12.57 2.70 2.00
CA LEU A 162 13.01 4.05 2.40
C LEU A 162 12.01 4.69 3.34
N GLN A 163 10.72 4.58 3.03
CA GLN A 163 9.65 5.12 3.86
C GLN A 163 9.58 4.46 5.23
N ALA A 164 10.00 3.18 5.33
CA ALA A 164 9.99 2.41 6.57
C ALA A 164 11.24 2.63 7.45
N ALA A 165 12.16 3.51 7.06
CA ALA A 165 13.43 3.72 7.76
C ALA A 165 13.28 4.00 9.26
N TYR A 166 12.21 4.68 9.66
CA TYR A 166 11.89 4.99 11.06
C TYR A 166 10.52 4.44 11.49
N ALA A 167 9.90 3.59 10.67
CA ALA A 167 8.61 2.99 11.00
C ALA A 167 8.76 1.92 12.09
N GLU A 168 7.78 1.81 12.95
CA GLU A 168 7.61 0.66 13.83
C GLU A 168 7.16 -0.56 13.03
N LEU A 169 7.68 -1.74 13.38
CA LEU A 169 7.36 -2.99 12.69
C LEU A 169 6.57 -3.90 13.62
N VAL A 170 5.41 -4.35 13.17
CA VAL A 170 4.59 -5.36 13.86
C VAL A 170 4.42 -6.56 12.94
N PHE A 171 4.82 -7.74 13.42
CA PHE A 171 4.72 -8.99 12.70
C PHE A 171 3.60 -9.84 13.33
N ALA A 172 2.48 -9.98 12.63
CA ALA A 172 1.35 -10.78 13.06
C ALA A 172 1.45 -12.22 12.51
N ALA A 173 1.20 -13.20 13.37
CA ALA A 173 1.24 -14.62 12.96
C ALA A 173 0.06 -15.01 12.07
N ASP A 174 -1.06 -14.30 12.20
CA ASP A 174 -2.28 -14.56 11.45
C ASP A 174 -2.05 -14.39 9.94
N PHE A 175 -2.56 -15.30 9.11
CA PHE A 175 -2.64 -15.06 7.67
C PHE A 175 -3.68 -13.98 7.37
N PHE A 176 -3.50 -13.23 6.27
CA PHE A 176 -4.38 -12.10 5.95
C PHE A 176 -5.88 -12.45 5.92
N PRO A 177 -6.35 -13.62 5.40
CA PRO A 177 -7.75 -13.99 5.48
C PRO A 177 -8.30 -14.14 6.91
N ASP A 178 -7.43 -14.40 7.89
CA ASP A 178 -7.78 -14.56 9.30
C ASP A 178 -7.47 -13.30 10.14
N PHE A 179 -6.86 -12.27 9.52
CA PHE A 179 -6.49 -11.02 10.17
C PHE A 179 -7.70 -10.11 10.35
N THR A 180 -8.39 -10.30 11.46
CA THR A 180 -9.64 -9.57 11.79
C THR A 180 -9.37 -8.11 12.13
N GLU A 181 -10.44 -7.27 12.12
CA GLU A 181 -10.37 -5.88 12.58
C GLU A 181 -9.90 -5.79 14.04
N ALA A 182 -10.26 -6.76 14.90
CA ALA A 182 -9.76 -6.81 16.27
C ALA A 182 -8.24 -7.01 16.32
N ARG A 183 -7.70 -7.92 15.49
CA ARG A 183 -6.25 -8.13 15.38
C ARG A 183 -5.54 -6.91 14.80
N TYR A 184 -6.13 -6.25 13.82
CA TYR A 184 -5.62 -4.97 13.32
C TYR A 184 -5.59 -3.91 14.42
N ALA A 185 -6.67 -3.75 15.18
CA ALA A 185 -6.72 -2.83 16.32
C ALA A 185 -5.67 -3.17 17.39
N ASP A 186 -5.39 -4.46 17.64
CA ASP A 186 -4.32 -4.86 18.58
C ASP A 186 -2.94 -4.41 18.08
N CYS A 187 -2.65 -4.53 16.80
CA CYS A 187 -1.40 -4.01 16.21
C CYS A 187 -1.29 -2.48 16.38
N LEU A 188 -2.38 -1.75 16.20
CA LEU A 188 -2.40 -0.30 16.42
C LEU A 188 -2.18 0.05 17.92
N ARG A 189 -2.77 -0.70 18.85
CA ARG A 189 -2.54 -0.52 20.28
C ARG A 189 -1.10 -0.84 20.67
N GLU A 190 -0.49 -1.87 20.05
CA GLU A 190 0.93 -2.17 20.25
C GLU A 190 1.80 -1.00 19.81
N TYR A 191 1.55 -0.44 18.62
CA TYR A 191 2.22 0.75 18.13
C TYR A 191 2.09 1.92 19.11
N GLN A 192 0.89 2.22 19.63
CA GLN A 192 0.64 3.30 20.57
C GLN A 192 1.41 3.17 21.89
N ARG A 193 1.79 1.95 22.31
CA ARG A 193 2.56 1.70 23.52
C ARG A 193 4.07 1.88 23.32
N ARG A 194 4.53 1.97 22.08
CA ARG A 194 5.94 2.13 21.76
C ARG A 194 6.35 3.60 21.86
N SER A 195 7.57 3.84 22.35
CA SER A 195 8.16 5.18 22.41
C SER A 195 9.14 5.36 21.26
N ARG A 196 8.83 6.26 20.33
CA ARG A 196 9.71 6.60 19.19
C ARG A 196 10.69 7.68 19.63
N ARG A 197 11.98 7.47 19.47
CA ARG A 197 13.04 8.38 19.95
C ARG A 197 13.72 9.14 18.81
N PHE A 198 13.58 8.76 17.55
CA PHE A 198 14.20 9.41 16.38
C PHE A 198 15.69 9.80 16.55
N GLY A 199 16.44 8.98 17.31
CA GLY A 199 17.85 9.27 17.62
C GLY A 199 18.10 10.19 18.80
N ASP A 200 17.06 10.69 19.49
CA ASP A 200 17.19 11.51 20.68
C ASP A 200 17.61 10.69 21.91
N VAL A 201 18.59 11.19 22.64
CA VAL A 201 19.04 10.61 23.92
C VAL A 201 18.33 11.36 25.04
N ARG A 202 17.42 10.71 25.74
CA ARG A 202 16.92 11.13 27.05
C ARG A 202 17.49 10.27 28.15
#